data_9470881a3d727130f20f221935f37b83
#
_entry.id   9470881a3d727130f20f221935f37b83
#
_cell.length_a   1.000
_cell.length_b   1.000
_cell.length_c   1.000
_cell.angle_alpha   90.00
_cell.angle_beta   90.00
_cell.angle_gamma   90.00
#
_symmetry.space_group_name_H-M   'P 1'
#
loop_
_entity.id
_entity.type
_entity.pdbx_description
1 polymer ?
#
loop_
_entity_poly.entity_id
_entity_poly.type
_entity_poly.pdbx_seq_one_letter_code
_entity_poly.pdbx_strand_id
1 'polypeptide(L)'
;MTVTRAIQAIATDQVGRSATISLRLLATSDLHAHLLSFNYYTDRRDASIGLAALAGLIEQARADVPNTLLFDNGDTLQGAPLGDAAVSDLMPSGTLHPMIAAMNGLRYDAATIGNHDFDFGLDTLRQALAAARYPVVLANAVTLPDRMPLLPPHIILERRLTDHIGLTHRLRIGVTGVAPPQITQWGHAHLAGRIEVAPMVPAVTAAVQKLRAEGADIVLVLAHTGLGRTDEDPGAENMGRAIAEIAGVDAVIAGHTHGVFPPDMGHRPPPGTAVLVQPGCHGSHLGQIDLVLRRGSGTAERWQVTSAEARAVPATEAPANARETLRRRLRGLPDFRAQLARGHRLTRRYAARVVGCSAVALETYFSLRAPCAATQLIADAQRAAVAPVIAADPELARLPLLSCTTPFKAG
;
A
#
# COMPACT_ATOMS: atom_id res chain seq x y z
N MET A 1 -38.14 1.04 46.55
CA MET A 1 -37.88 1.70 45.26
C MET A 1 -37.92 0.63 44.20
N THR A 2 -38.94 0.64 43.37
CA THR A 2 -39.29 -0.44 42.43
C THR A 2 -38.33 -0.52 41.25
N VAL A 3 -38.02 -1.74 40.82
CA VAL A 3 -37.17 -2.10 39.66
C VAL A 3 -37.51 -1.26 38.41
N THR A 4 -38.78 -0.88 38.23
CA THR A 4 -39.28 -0.02 37.15
C THR A 4 -38.65 1.39 37.14
N ARG A 5 -38.33 1.98 38.32
CA ARG A 5 -37.65 3.29 38.41
C ARG A 5 -36.16 3.21 38.06
N ALA A 6 -35.52 2.07 38.36
CA ALA A 6 -34.12 1.84 37.97
C ALA A 6 -33.99 1.63 36.46
N ILE A 7 -34.94 0.91 35.83
CA ILE A 7 -34.95 0.71 34.36
C ILE A 7 -35.26 2.03 33.63
N GLN A 8 -36.17 2.88 34.15
CA GLN A 8 -36.41 4.21 33.57
C GLN A 8 -35.23 5.17 33.77
N ALA A 9 -34.50 5.10 34.90
CA ALA A 9 -33.29 5.91 35.10
C ALA A 9 -32.15 5.48 34.18
N ILE A 10 -32.00 4.18 33.91
CA ILE A 10 -31.03 3.66 32.95
C ILE A 10 -31.41 4.06 31.51
N ALA A 11 -32.72 4.03 31.18
CA ALA A 11 -33.21 4.44 29.86
C ALA A 11 -33.06 5.96 29.60
N THR A 12 -33.26 6.82 30.63
CA THR A 12 -33.12 8.27 30.52
C THR A 12 -31.65 8.73 30.52
N ASP A 13 -30.74 7.99 31.15
CA ASP A 13 -29.30 8.28 31.10
C ASP A 13 -28.68 7.89 29.73
N GLN A 14 -29.31 6.99 28.98
CA GLN A 14 -28.92 6.59 27.63
C GLN A 14 -29.41 7.53 26.52
N VAL A 15 -30.47 8.27 26.71
CA VAL A 15 -31.03 9.20 25.70
C VAL A 15 -30.21 10.48 25.54
N GLY A 16 -29.29 10.78 26.49
CA GLY A 16 -28.40 11.95 26.41
C GLY A 16 -26.98 11.69 25.85
N ARG A 17 -26.59 10.44 25.61
CA ARG A 17 -25.27 10.13 25.07
C ARG A 17 -25.31 10.04 23.53
N SER A 18 -24.74 11.02 22.87
CA SER A 18 -24.51 10.99 21.41
C SER A 18 -23.84 9.67 21.01
N ALA A 19 -24.39 8.96 20.01
CA ALA A 19 -23.84 7.72 19.49
C ALA A 19 -22.35 7.89 19.11
N THR A 20 -21.51 6.95 19.56
CA THR A 20 -20.07 6.96 19.32
C THR A 20 -19.66 5.66 18.64
N ILE A 21 -18.95 5.74 17.52
CA ILE A 21 -18.42 4.58 16.79
C ILE A 21 -16.90 4.60 16.92
N SER A 22 -16.33 3.48 17.34
CA SER A 22 -14.90 3.21 17.17
C SER A 22 -14.69 2.52 15.83
N LEU A 23 -13.87 3.10 14.95
CA LEU A 23 -13.53 2.58 13.64
C LEU A 23 -12.02 2.41 13.53
N ARG A 24 -11.56 1.23 13.14
CA ARG A 24 -10.16 0.91 12.88
C ARG A 24 -9.91 0.77 11.38
N LEU A 25 -8.93 1.52 10.87
CA LEU A 25 -8.41 1.37 9.52
C LEU A 25 -7.04 0.70 9.60
N LEU A 26 -6.90 -0.44 8.94
CA LEU A 26 -5.64 -1.17 8.80
C LEU A 26 -5.03 -0.86 7.43
N ALA A 27 -3.71 -0.79 7.37
CA ALA A 27 -2.99 -0.43 6.15
C ALA A 27 -1.80 -1.34 5.89
N THR A 28 -1.66 -1.78 4.65
CA THR A 28 -0.41 -2.27 4.06
C THR A 28 0.04 -1.32 2.97
N SER A 29 1.33 -1.25 2.71
CA SER A 29 1.96 -0.50 1.62
C SER A 29 3.24 -1.17 1.21
N ASP A 30 3.66 -0.96 -0.03
CA ASP A 30 4.99 -1.37 -0.50
C ASP A 30 5.27 -2.86 -0.20
N LEU A 31 4.27 -3.73 -0.46
CA LEU A 31 4.42 -5.17 -0.22
C LEU A 31 5.43 -5.82 -1.15
N HIS A 32 5.65 -5.26 -2.35
CA HIS A 32 6.68 -5.69 -3.30
C HIS A 32 6.74 -7.20 -3.49
N ALA A 33 5.58 -7.83 -3.70
CA ALA A 33 5.43 -9.27 -3.85
C ALA A 33 5.97 -10.13 -2.67
N HIS A 34 6.17 -9.54 -1.47
CA HIS A 34 6.53 -10.28 -0.26
C HIS A 34 5.28 -10.91 0.36
N LEU A 35 4.86 -12.03 -0.20
CA LEU A 35 3.68 -12.77 0.28
C LEU A 35 3.99 -13.62 1.50
N LEU A 36 5.09 -14.40 1.43
CA LEU A 36 5.51 -15.31 2.49
C LEU A 36 6.56 -14.64 3.38
N SER A 37 6.61 -15.06 4.66
CA SER A 37 7.72 -14.71 5.56
C SER A 37 8.97 -15.48 5.15
N PHE A 38 9.52 -15.13 3.99
CA PHE A 38 10.63 -15.83 3.34
C PHE A 38 11.43 -14.87 2.46
N ASN A 39 12.73 -14.82 2.71
CA ASN A 39 13.68 -14.05 1.89
C ASN A 39 14.23 -14.97 0.80
N TYR A 40 13.87 -14.72 -0.46
CA TYR A 40 14.28 -15.51 -1.63
C TYR A 40 15.74 -15.30 -2.01
N TYR A 41 16.35 -14.19 -1.60
CA TYR A 41 17.75 -13.90 -1.89
C TYR A 41 18.69 -14.71 -0.98
N THR A 42 18.31 -14.89 0.29
CA THR A 42 19.07 -15.69 1.25
C THR A 42 18.59 -17.13 1.38
N ASP A 43 17.51 -17.49 0.70
CA ASP A 43 16.80 -18.78 0.77
C ASP A 43 16.41 -19.20 2.20
N ARG A 44 16.02 -18.22 3.04
CA ARG A 44 15.73 -18.42 4.46
C ARG A 44 14.37 -17.85 4.86
N ARG A 45 13.83 -18.42 5.94
CA ARG A 45 12.65 -17.86 6.59
C ARG A 45 13.01 -16.55 7.27
N ASP A 46 12.12 -15.56 7.13
CA ASP A 46 12.23 -14.27 7.77
C ASP A 46 10.84 -13.88 8.32
N ALA A 47 10.71 -13.84 9.63
CA ALA A 47 9.44 -13.54 10.29
C ALA A 47 9.13 -12.03 10.32
N SER A 48 10.10 -11.19 10.00
CA SER A 48 9.95 -9.74 10.00
C SER A 48 9.31 -9.20 8.73
N ILE A 49 9.07 -10.05 7.71
CA ILE A 49 8.52 -9.66 6.41
C ILE A 49 7.37 -10.56 5.97
N GLY A 50 6.60 -10.06 5.03
CA GLY A 50 5.61 -10.79 4.26
C GLY A 50 4.17 -10.61 4.76
N LEU A 51 3.26 -10.52 3.81
CA LEU A 51 1.82 -10.41 4.10
C LEU A 51 1.31 -11.56 4.98
N ALA A 52 1.96 -12.72 4.91
CA ALA A 52 1.65 -13.88 5.75
C ALA A 52 1.92 -13.62 7.25
N ALA A 53 2.90 -12.80 7.60
CA ALA A 53 3.14 -12.39 8.98
C ALA A 53 2.03 -11.45 9.46
N LEU A 54 1.63 -10.50 8.61
CA LEU A 54 0.59 -9.53 8.95
C LEU A 54 -0.80 -10.14 9.09
N ALA A 55 -1.08 -11.30 8.45
CA ALA A 55 -2.38 -11.93 8.50
C ALA A 55 -2.88 -12.22 9.93
N GLY A 56 -1.98 -12.56 10.85
CA GLY A 56 -2.30 -12.75 12.25
C GLY A 56 -2.68 -11.46 12.96
N LEU A 57 -1.93 -10.39 12.73
CA LEU A 57 -2.20 -9.06 13.27
C LEU A 57 -3.54 -8.51 12.75
N ILE A 58 -3.82 -8.68 11.45
CA ILE A 58 -5.09 -8.27 10.84
C ILE A 58 -6.28 -8.96 11.53
N GLU A 59 -6.21 -10.27 11.76
CA GLU A 59 -7.29 -10.99 12.41
C GLU A 59 -7.44 -10.63 13.89
N GLN A 60 -6.34 -10.42 14.58
CA GLN A 60 -6.38 -9.93 15.96
C GLN A 60 -7.00 -8.54 16.02
N ALA A 61 -6.57 -7.62 15.18
CA ALA A 61 -7.11 -6.26 15.13
C ALA A 61 -8.63 -6.25 14.84
N ARG A 62 -9.12 -7.18 13.99
CA ARG A 62 -10.56 -7.37 13.72
C ARG A 62 -11.32 -7.97 14.90
N ALA A 63 -10.66 -8.82 15.69
CA ALA A 63 -11.25 -9.36 16.90
C ALA A 63 -11.37 -8.30 18.01
N ASP A 64 -10.35 -7.44 18.12
CA ASP A 64 -10.29 -6.38 19.13
C ASP A 64 -11.29 -5.25 18.82
N VAL A 65 -11.44 -4.88 17.55
CA VAL A 65 -12.37 -3.83 17.09
C VAL A 65 -13.22 -4.36 15.94
N PRO A 66 -14.50 -4.71 16.17
CA PRO A 66 -15.37 -5.26 15.12
C PRO A 66 -15.53 -4.37 13.90
N ASN A 67 -15.53 -3.04 14.08
CA ASN A 67 -15.57 -2.07 13.00
C ASN A 67 -14.15 -1.85 12.45
N THR A 68 -13.61 -2.84 11.74
CA THR A 68 -12.26 -2.78 11.15
C THR A 68 -12.32 -2.93 9.64
N LEU A 69 -11.64 -2.04 8.92
CA LEU A 69 -11.44 -2.06 7.47
C LEU A 69 -9.96 -2.21 7.15
N LEU A 70 -9.64 -2.80 6.00
CA LEU A 70 -8.28 -3.08 5.57
C LEU A 70 -8.02 -2.51 4.17
N PHE A 71 -6.94 -1.75 4.03
CA PHE A 71 -6.55 -1.05 2.81
C PHE A 71 -5.12 -1.38 2.39
N ASP A 72 -4.85 -1.27 1.08
CA ASP A 72 -3.50 -1.33 0.53
C ASP A 72 -3.16 -0.05 -0.21
N ASN A 73 -1.93 0.40 -0.05
CA ASN A 73 -1.47 1.67 -0.58
C ASN A 73 -0.55 1.52 -1.80
N GLY A 74 -0.57 0.39 -2.50
CA GLY A 74 0.18 0.17 -3.73
C GLY A 74 1.60 -0.37 -3.54
N ASP A 75 2.31 -0.51 -4.67
CA ASP A 75 3.58 -1.23 -4.81
C ASP A 75 3.45 -2.68 -4.33
N THR A 76 2.46 -3.36 -4.88
CA THR A 76 2.07 -4.70 -4.46
C THR A 76 2.63 -5.79 -5.36
N LEU A 77 2.71 -5.56 -6.68
CA LEU A 77 2.91 -6.63 -7.66
C LEU A 77 4.37 -6.98 -7.94
N GLN A 78 5.27 -6.01 -7.87
CA GLN A 78 6.68 -6.13 -8.25
C GLN A 78 7.62 -5.90 -7.07
N GLY A 79 8.83 -6.50 -7.08
CA GLY A 79 9.93 -6.28 -6.12
C GLY A 79 10.61 -7.58 -5.68
N ALA A 80 9.91 -8.50 -5.05
CA ALA A 80 10.49 -9.82 -4.72
C ALA A 80 10.46 -10.75 -5.95
N PRO A 81 11.36 -11.75 -6.03
CA PRO A 81 11.38 -12.73 -7.11
C PRO A 81 10.05 -13.48 -7.34
N LEU A 82 9.14 -13.45 -6.39
CA LEU A 82 7.79 -13.99 -6.55
C LEU A 82 6.97 -13.17 -7.56
N GLY A 83 7.17 -11.85 -7.64
CA GLY A 83 6.53 -10.99 -8.64
C GLY A 83 6.94 -11.39 -10.06
N ASP A 84 8.24 -11.56 -10.30
CA ASP A 84 8.75 -12.01 -11.60
C ASP A 84 8.21 -13.39 -11.96
N ALA A 85 8.24 -14.35 -11.04
CA ALA A 85 7.68 -15.68 -11.26
C ALA A 85 6.16 -15.67 -11.46
N ALA A 86 5.45 -14.72 -10.87
CA ALA A 86 4.02 -14.56 -11.07
C ALA A 86 3.70 -14.14 -12.50
N VAL A 87 4.44 -13.18 -13.02
CA VAL A 87 4.22 -12.63 -14.37
C VAL A 87 4.77 -13.57 -15.46
N SER A 88 5.95 -14.18 -15.26
CA SER A 88 6.57 -15.06 -16.27
C SER A 88 5.91 -16.44 -16.38
N ASP A 89 5.42 -17.00 -15.27
CA ASP A 89 5.03 -18.41 -15.21
C ASP A 89 3.58 -18.65 -14.75
N LEU A 90 3.11 -17.91 -13.74
CA LEU A 90 1.82 -18.19 -13.13
C LEU A 90 0.66 -17.58 -13.92
N MET A 91 0.70 -16.28 -14.18
CA MET A 91 -0.37 -15.58 -14.89
C MET A 91 -0.58 -16.09 -16.33
N PRO A 92 0.46 -16.39 -17.11
CA PRO A 92 0.29 -17.01 -18.43
C PRO A 92 -0.39 -18.39 -18.39
N SER A 93 -0.28 -19.12 -17.27
CA SER A 93 -1.00 -20.40 -17.06
C SER A 93 -2.43 -20.22 -16.55
N GLY A 94 -3.01 -19.01 -16.57
CA GLY A 94 -4.36 -18.71 -16.08
C GLY A 94 -4.46 -18.62 -14.55
N THR A 95 -3.34 -18.60 -13.84
CA THR A 95 -3.30 -18.45 -12.39
C THR A 95 -3.39 -16.98 -11.99
N LEU A 96 -4.13 -16.65 -10.94
CA LEU A 96 -4.16 -15.29 -10.39
C LEU A 96 -2.78 -14.88 -9.87
N HIS A 97 -2.48 -13.57 -9.97
CA HIS A 97 -1.31 -13.04 -9.29
C HIS A 97 -1.37 -13.37 -7.79
N PRO A 98 -0.32 -13.98 -7.18
CA PRO A 98 -0.38 -14.50 -5.81
C PRO A 98 -0.73 -13.42 -4.76
N MET A 99 -0.26 -12.20 -4.95
CA MET A 99 -0.60 -11.09 -4.05
C MET A 99 -2.09 -10.76 -4.12
N ILE A 100 -2.66 -10.62 -5.31
CA ILE A 100 -4.10 -10.33 -5.50
C ILE A 100 -4.96 -11.45 -4.89
N ALA A 101 -4.56 -12.71 -5.09
CA ALA A 101 -5.29 -13.84 -4.50
C ALA A 101 -5.25 -13.82 -2.95
N ALA A 102 -4.10 -13.48 -2.36
CA ALA A 102 -3.96 -13.35 -0.91
C ALA A 102 -4.77 -12.18 -0.35
N MET A 103 -4.73 -11.02 -1.00
CA MET A 103 -5.50 -9.84 -0.62
C MET A 103 -7.01 -10.10 -0.71
N ASN A 104 -7.48 -10.81 -1.75
CA ASN A 104 -8.86 -11.29 -1.83
C ASN A 104 -9.23 -12.18 -0.62
N GLY A 105 -8.33 -13.10 -0.24
CA GLY A 105 -8.52 -13.99 0.91
C GLY A 105 -8.55 -13.24 2.25
N LEU A 106 -7.75 -12.20 2.40
CA LEU A 106 -7.72 -11.33 3.58
C LEU A 106 -8.84 -10.29 3.61
N ARG A 107 -9.64 -10.20 2.52
CA ARG A 107 -10.80 -9.29 2.38
C ARG A 107 -10.38 -7.84 2.57
N TYR A 108 -9.52 -7.34 1.69
CA TYR A 108 -9.25 -5.91 1.59
C TYR A 108 -10.53 -5.17 1.19
N ASP A 109 -10.69 -3.97 1.74
CA ASP A 109 -11.87 -3.11 1.49
C ASP A 109 -11.67 -2.19 0.30
N ALA A 110 -10.44 -1.71 0.07
CA ALA A 110 -10.02 -1.02 -1.15
C ALA A 110 -8.49 -0.98 -1.24
N ALA A 111 -7.96 -0.59 -2.41
CA ALA A 111 -6.54 -0.37 -2.63
C ALA A 111 -6.31 0.82 -3.59
N THR A 112 -5.06 1.30 -3.64
CA THR A 112 -4.51 2.08 -4.75
C THR A 112 -3.36 1.32 -5.39
N ILE A 113 -2.68 1.92 -6.36
CA ILE A 113 -1.47 1.40 -6.99
C ILE A 113 -0.31 2.37 -6.79
N GLY A 114 0.91 1.83 -6.74
CA GLY A 114 2.14 2.60 -6.68
C GLY A 114 2.90 2.57 -8.02
N ASN A 115 4.12 3.10 -8.00
CA ASN A 115 4.94 3.20 -9.21
C ASN A 115 5.44 1.84 -9.70
N HIS A 116 5.80 0.93 -8.80
CA HIS A 116 6.28 -0.40 -9.18
C HIS A 116 5.18 -1.35 -9.68
N ASP A 117 3.91 -1.04 -9.45
CA ASP A 117 2.82 -1.81 -10.05
C ASP A 117 2.77 -1.67 -11.59
N PHE A 118 3.42 -0.63 -12.15
CA PHE A 118 3.55 -0.41 -13.58
C PHE A 118 4.75 -1.10 -14.24
N ASP A 119 5.70 -1.66 -13.47
CA ASP A 119 6.97 -2.17 -13.99
C ASP A 119 6.81 -3.32 -15.00
N PHE A 120 5.75 -4.09 -14.89
CA PHE A 120 5.40 -5.13 -15.87
C PHE A 120 4.50 -4.62 -17.02
N GLY A 121 4.28 -3.32 -17.12
CA GLY A 121 3.46 -2.66 -18.13
C GLY A 121 1.95 -2.68 -17.80
N LEU A 122 1.22 -1.80 -18.52
CA LEU A 122 -0.22 -1.57 -18.28
C LEU A 122 -1.10 -2.81 -18.48
N ASP A 123 -0.75 -3.67 -19.42
CA ASP A 123 -1.59 -4.83 -19.75
C ASP A 123 -1.51 -5.89 -18.65
N THR A 124 -0.31 -6.11 -18.12
CA THR A 124 -0.08 -6.98 -16.94
C THR A 124 -0.78 -6.42 -15.71
N LEU A 125 -0.66 -5.11 -15.47
CA LEU A 125 -1.35 -4.43 -14.38
C LEU A 125 -2.87 -4.63 -14.49
N ARG A 126 -3.46 -4.34 -15.64
CA ARG A 126 -4.90 -4.53 -15.88
C ARG A 126 -5.34 -5.97 -15.67
N GLN A 127 -4.57 -6.93 -16.17
CA GLN A 127 -4.85 -8.36 -15.98
C GLN A 127 -4.82 -8.75 -14.50
N ALA A 128 -3.83 -8.28 -13.74
CA ALA A 128 -3.74 -8.55 -12.30
C ALA A 128 -4.92 -7.94 -11.55
N LEU A 129 -5.23 -6.66 -11.79
CA LEU A 129 -6.29 -5.93 -11.10
C LEU A 129 -7.70 -6.45 -11.46
N ALA A 130 -7.92 -6.97 -12.67
CA ALA A 130 -9.20 -7.57 -13.07
C ALA A 130 -9.64 -8.74 -12.17
N ALA A 131 -8.70 -9.36 -11.45
CA ALA A 131 -8.96 -10.45 -10.51
C ALA A 131 -9.18 -9.98 -9.06
N ALA A 132 -9.00 -8.68 -8.77
CA ALA A 132 -9.23 -8.12 -7.44
C ALA A 132 -10.73 -8.12 -7.11
N ARG A 133 -11.06 -8.54 -5.87
CA ARG A 133 -12.44 -8.55 -5.35
C ARG A 133 -12.73 -7.35 -4.46
N TYR A 134 -11.89 -6.36 -4.54
CA TYR A 134 -11.99 -5.08 -3.87
C TYR A 134 -11.74 -3.97 -4.89
N PRO A 135 -12.32 -2.80 -4.73
CA PRO A 135 -12.09 -1.67 -5.63
C PRO A 135 -10.65 -1.16 -5.51
N VAL A 136 -10.10 -0.74 -6.66
CA VAL A 136 -8.80 -0.07 -6.75
C VAL A 136 -9.03 1.33 -7.31
N VAL A 137 -8.47 2.35 -6.66
CA VAL A 137 -8.71 3.76 -6.98
C VAL A 137 -7.40 4.49 -7.32
N LEU A 138 -7.47 5.43 -8.28
CA LEU A 138 -6.37 6.32 -8.60
C LEU A 138 -6.92 7.62 -9.23
N ALA A 139 -6.79 8.75 -8.53
CA ALA A 139 -7.41 10.00 -8.93
C ALA A 139 -6.61 10.82 -9.92
N ASN A 140 -5.29 10.60 -9.99
CA ASN A 140 -4.39 11.48 -10.73
C ASN A 140 -3.79 10.89 -12.01
N ALA A 141 -4.29 9.74 -12.50
CA ALA A 141 -3.82 9.16 -13.74
C ALA A 141 -4.94 9.00 -14.79
N VAL A 142 -4.63 9.35 -16.03
CA VAL A 142 -5.50 9.20 -17.17
C VAL A 142 -4.82 8.45 -18.31
N THR A 143 -5.59 7.72 -19.11
CA THR A 143 -5.13 7.08 -20.34
C THR A 143 -4.99 8.10 -21.46
N LEU A 144 -4.10 7.87 -22.39
CA LEU A 144 -3.94 8.67 -23.60
C LEU A 144 -4.35 7.85 -24.83
N PRO A 145 -4.90 8.48 -25.90
CA PRO A 145 -5.15 9.92 -26.05
C PRO A 145 -6.47 10.38 -25.42
N ASP A 146 -7.36 9.45 -25.00
CA ASP A 146 -8.77 9.74 -24.68
C ASP A 146 -8.95 10.46 -23.33
N ARG A 147 -7.89 10.59 -22.53
CA ARG A 147 -7.88 11.22 -21.20
C ARG A 147 -8.94 10.66 -20.23
N MET A 148 -9.29 9.39 -20.40
CA MET A 148 -10.19 8.71 -19.48
C MET A 148 -9.44 8.31 -18.19
N PRO A 149 -10.07 8.35 -17.02
CA PRO A 149 -9.45 7.86 -15.79
C PRO A 149 -8.90 6.45 -15.98
N LEU A 150 -7.63 6.23 -15.60
CA LEU A 150 -7.00 4.90 -15.68
C LEU A 150 -7.70 3.90 -14.77
N LEU A 151 -8.09 4.34 -13.58
CA LEU A 151 -8.89 3.63 -12.58
C LEU A 151 -9.97 4.60 -12.04
N PRO A 152 -11.00 4.10 -11.33
CA PRO A 152 -11.94 4.97 -10.63
C PRO A 152 -11.20 5.98 -9.74
N PRO A 153 -11.44 7.29 -9.89
CA PRO A 153 -10.72 8.32 -9.14
C PRO A 153 -11.06 8.30 -7.64
N HIS A 154 -12.24 7.84 -7.28
CA HIS A 154 -12.70 7.65 -5.91
C HIS A 154 -13.88 6.69 -5.87
N ILE A 155 -14.20 6.23 -4.66
CA ILE A 155 -15.39 5.41 -4.36
C ILE A 155 -15.98 5.81 -3.02
N ILE A 156 -17.23 5.43 -2.78
CA ILE A 156 -17.87 5.46 -1.47
C ILE A 156 -18.14 4.02 -1.02
N LEU A 157 -17.49 3.62 0.07
CA LEU A 157 -17.76 2.37 0.75
C LEU A 157 -18.90 2.58 1.75
N GLU A 158 -20.04 1.95 1.51
CA GLU A 158 -21.12 1.93 2.49
C GLU A 158 -20.89 0.77 3.47
N ARG A 159 -20.82 1.08 4.75
CA ARG A 159 -20.61 0.11 5.83
C ARG A 159 -21.67 0.25 6.92
N ARG A 160 -22.06 -0.88 7.49
CA ARG A 160 -22.91 -0.93 8.69
C ARG A 160 -21.98 -1.15 9.88
N LEU A 161 -21.84 -0.16 10.72
CA LEU A 161 -20.94 -0.15 11.87
C LEU A 161 -21.76 -0.10 13.17
N THR A 162 -21.25 -0.76 14.19
CA THR A 162 -21.92 -0.84 15.49
C THR A 162 -21.32 0.20 16.44
N ASP A 163 -22.17 0.95 17.10
CA ASP A 163 -21.75 1.92 18.13
C ASP A 163 -21.48 1.26 19.49
N HIS A 164 -21.06 2.08 20.46
CA HIS A 164 -20.68 1.64 21.80
C HIS A 164 -21.84 1.04 22.64
N ILE A 165 -23.10 1.23 22.22
CA ILE A 165 -24.29 0.65 22.86
C ILE A 165 -24.89 -0.51 22.06
N GLY A 166 -24.26 -0.93 20.97
CA GLY A 166 -24.67 -2.06 20.15
C GLY A 166 -25.65 -1.74 19.01
N LEU A 167 -25.96 -0.45 18.77
CA LEU A 167 -26.80 -0.05 17.65
C LEU A 167 -25.99 0.03 16.34
N THR A 168 -26.60 -0.40 15.26
CA THR A 168 -25.98 -0.39 13.94
C THR A 168 -26.33 0.87 13.16
N HIS A 169 -25.32 1.55 12.64
CA HIS A 169 -25.43 2.75 11.83
C HIS A 169 -24.84 2.54 10.45
N ARG A 170 -25.40 3.21 9.43
CA ARG A 170 -24.81 3.30 8.10
C ARG A 170 -23.76 4.41 8.11
N LEU A 171 -22.57 4.11 7.65
CA LEU A 171 -21.48 5.05 7.45
C LEU A 171 -21.04 5.02 5.99
N ARG A 172 -20.78 6.20 5.42
CA ARG A 172 -20.29 6.38 4.05
C ARG A 172 -18.83 6.84 4.10
N ILE A 173 -17.94 5.93 3.72
CA ILE A 173 -16.50 6.14 3.76
C ILE A 173 -16.04 6.44 2.33
N GLY A 174 -15.66 7.69 2.06
CA GLY A 174 -15.02 8.09 0.82
C GLY A 174 -13.58 7.61 0.77
N VAL A 175 -13.17 6.98 -0.31
CA VAL A 175 -11.80 6.54 -0.53
C VAL A 175 -11.33 7.07 -1.88
N THR A 176 -10.15 7.69 -1.91
CA THR A 176 -9.46 8.11 -3.13
C THR A 176 -8.00 7.66 -3.05
N GLY A 177 -7.31 7.58 -4.19
CA GLY A 177 -5.91 7.20 -4.27
C GLY A 177 -5.10 8.12 -5.17
N VAL A 178 -3.82 8.30 -4.89
CA VAL A 178 -2.87 9.03 -5.74
C VAL A 178 -1.50 8.38 -5.70
N ALA A 179 -0.71 8.62 -6.76
CA ALA A 179 0.67 8.15 -6.90
C ALA A 179 1.56 9.25 -7.51
N PRO A 180 2.90 9.20 -7.36
CA PRO A 180 3.80 10.26 -7.81
C PRO A 180 3.70 10.54 -9.31
N PRO A 181 3.70 11.81 -9.75
CA PRO A 181 3.67 12.13 -11.18
C PRO A 181 4.91 11.65 -11.94
N GLN A 182 6.02 11.39 -11.24
CA GLN A 182 7.28 10.88 -11.81
C GLN A 182 7.17 9.46 -12.38
N ILE A 183 6.10 8.73 -12.13
CA ILE A 183 5.84 7.38 -12.67
C ILE A 183 6.05 7.33 -14.19
N THR A 184 5.62 8.34 -14.92
CA THR A 184 5.79 8.40 -16.39
C THR A 184 7.23 8.53 -16.83
N GLN A 185 8.12 9.04 -15.98
CA GLN A 185 9.56 9.11 -16.20
C GLN A 185 10.22 7.77 -15.86
N TRP A 186 9.93 7.23 -14.67
CA TRP A 186 10.49 5.96 -14.20
C TRP A 186 10.07 4.78 -15.07
N GLY A 187 8.78 4.71 -15.41
CA GLY A 187 8.21 3.68 -16.26
C GLY A 187 8.16 4.04 -17.76
N HIS A 188 8.99 4.98 -18.24
CA HIS A 188 8.91 5.52 -19.59
C HIS A 188 8.81 4.45 -20.68
N ALA A 189 9.58 3.36 -20.57
CA ALA A 189 9.57 2.26 -21.55
C ALA A 189 8.19 1.61 -21.75
N HIS A 190 7.33 1.63 -20.73
CA HIS A 190 6.00 1.01 -20.71
C HIS A 190 4.86 2.00 -20.79
N LEU A 191 5.09 3.27 -20.42
CA LEU A 191 4.05 4.25 -20.15
C LEU A 191 4.02 5.45 -21.10
N ALA A 192 5.15 5.71 -21.81
CA ALA A 192 5.25 6.85 -22.72
C ALA A 192 4.12 6.86 -23.76
N GLY A 193 3.39 7.98 -23.86
CA GLY A 193 2.25 8.14 -24.77
C GLY A 193 1.01 7.32 -24.42
N ARG A 194 1.00 6.56 -23.32
CA ARG A 194 -0.12 5.70 -22.90
C ARG A 194 -0.89 6.25 -21.71
N ILE A 195 -0.20 6.93 -20.79
CA ILE A 195 -0.82 7.57 -19.63
C ILE A 195 -0.20 8.94 -19.36
N GLU A 196 -0.94 9.75 -18.64
CA GLU A 196 -0.49 10.99 -17.99
C GLU A 196 -0.84 10.95 -16.52
N VAL A 197 0.08 11.38 -15.66
CA VAL A 197 -0.11 11.43 -14.21
C VAL A 197 0.03 12.88 -13.74
N ALA A 198 -1.04 13.40 -13.15
CA ALA A 198 -1.11 14.78 -12.67
C ALA A 198 -0.53 14.94 -11.26
N PRO A 199 -0.24 16.17 -10.80
CA PRO A 199 0.15 16.44 -9.43
C PRO A 199 -0.88 15.93 -8.41
N MET A 200 -0.39 15.38 -7.28
CA MET A 200 -1.22 14.66 -6.30
C MET A 200 -2.18 15.58 -5.53
N VAL A 201 -1.68 16.71 -5.00
CA VAL A 201 -2.48 17.59 -4.11
C VAL A 201 -3.72 18.16 -4.82
N PRO A 202 -3.64 18.72 -6.05
CA PRO A 202 -4.82 19.15 -6.77
C PRO A 202 -5.83 18.02 -7.05
N ALA A 203 -5.33 16.82 -7.40
CA ALA A 203 -6.18 15.66 -7.67
C ALA A 203 -6.93 15.20 -6.42
N VAL A 204 -6.22 15.10 -5.26
CA VAL A 204 -6.86 14.78 -3.98
C VAL A 204 -7.89 15.84 -3.60
N THR A 205 -7.56 17.13 -3.73
CA THR A 205 -8.48 18.23 -3.41
C THR A 205 -9.78 18.10 -4.18
N ALA A 206 -9.70 17.86 -5.50
CA ALA A 206 -10.88 17.67 -6.34
C ALA A 206 -11.69 16.42 -5.95
N ALA A 207 -11.01 15.30 -5.68
CA ALA A 207 -11.66 14.06 -5.25
C ALA A 207 -12.36 14.22 -3.89
N VAL A 208 -11.73 14.89 -2.92
CA VAL A 208 -12.31 15.16 -1.60
C VAL A 208 -13.57 16.02 -1.71
N GLN A 209 -13.51 17.09 -2.49
CA GLN A 209 -14.68 17.95 -2.72
C GLN A 209 -15.85 17.15 -3.29
N LYS A 210 -15.59 16.29 -4.26
CA LYS A 210 -16.60 15.43 -4.88
C LYS A 210 -17.16 14.40 -3.89
N LEU A 211 -16.29 13.70 -3.15
CA LEU A 211 -16.70 12.74 -2.13
C LEU A 211 -17.59 13.40 -1.05
N ARG A 212 -17.22 14.59 -0.59
CA ARG A 212 -18.01 15.33 0.41
C ARG A 212 -19.36 15.79 -0.16
N ALA A 213 -19.41 16.24 -1.42
CA ALA A 213 -20.64 16.58 -2.11
C ALA A 213 -21.54 15.35 -2.32
N GLU A 214 -20.98 14.20 -2.61
CA GLU A 214 -21.67 12.92 -2.71
C GLU A 214 -22.11 12.36 -1.34
N GLY A 215 -21.75 13.01 -0.22
CA GLY A 215 -22.20 12.70 1.12
C GLY A 215 -21.34 11.68 1.85
N ALA A 216 -20.04 11.63 1.61
CA ALA A 216 -19.10 10.87 2.44
C ALA A 216 -19.05 11.45 3.86
N ASP A 217 -19.21 10.59 4.88
CA ASP A 217 -19.08 10.97 6.29
C ASP A 217 -17.62 11.18 6.67
N ILE A 218 -16.74 10.27 6.23
CA ILE A 218 -15.29 10.36 6.39
C ILE A 218 -14.59 10.15 5.04
N VAL A 219 -13.39 10.71 4.88
CA VAL A 219 -12.57 10.58 3.67
C VAL A 219 -11.19 10.05 4.03
N LEU A 220 -10.85 8.91 3.43
CA LEU A 220 -9.54 8.26 3.47
C LEU A 220 -8.81 8.50 2.15
N VAL A 221 -7.55 8.92 2.23
CA VAL A 221 -6.64 9.02 1.08
C VAL A 221 -5.59 7.93 1.14
N LEU A 222 -5.55 7.10 0.12
CA LEU A 222 -4.48 6.13 -0.14
C LEU A 222 -3.42 6.86 -0.97
N ALA A 223 -2.42 7.43 -0.30
CA ALA A 223 -1.42 8.27 -0.93
C ALA A 223 -0.11 7.48 -1.10
N HIS A 224 0.09 6.89 -2.28
CA HIS A 224 1.36 6.21 -2.57
C HIS A 224 2.48 7.24 -2.76
N THR A 225 2.92 7.85 -1.69
CA THR A 225 3.92 8.92 -1.62
C THR A 225 4.55 8.96 -0.23
N GLY A 226 5.79 9.39 -0.13
CA GLY A 226 6.45 9.64 1.15
C GLY A 226 5.87 10.83 1.90
N LEU A 227 6.31 11.02 3.14
CA LEU A 227 5.79 12.07 4.02
C LEU A 227 5.98 13.47 3.45
N GLY A 228 7.18 13.79 2.92
CA GLY A 228 7.52 15.11 2.40
C GLY A 228 7.41 16.24 3.43
N ARG A 229 7.47 17.45 2.95
CA ARG A 229 7.19 18.69 3.69
C ARG A 229 5.85 19.24 3.20
N THR A 230 5.25 20.16 3.95
CA THR A 230 3.98 20.79 3.57
C THR A 230 4.14 21.91 2.54
N ASP A 231 5.36 22.47 2.42
CA ASP A 231 5.75 23.55 1.51
C ASP A 231 6.51 23.05 0.25
N GLU A 232 6.36 21.76 -0.12
CA GLU A 232 6.95 21.20 -1.34
C GLU A 232 6.27 21.73 -2.61
N ASP A 233 6.99 21.67 -3.73
CA ASP A 233 6.42 21.94 -5.05
C ASP A 233 5.24 21.00 -5.33
N PRO A 234 4.11 21.48 -5.90
CA PRO A 234 2.95 20.64 -6.18
C PRO A 234 3.23 19.39 -7.02
N GLY A 235 4.30 19.41 -7.82
CA GLY A 235 4.79 18.26 -8.61
C GLY A 235 5.76 17.36 -7.87
N ALA A 236 6.06 17.63 -6.59
CA ALA A 236 7.01 16.83 -5.81
C ALA A 236 6.55 15.38 -5.62
N GLU A 237 7.55 14.51 -5.42
CA GLU A 237 7.36 13.07 -5.24
C GLU A 237 6.74 12.73 -3.88
N ASN A 238 7.07 13.51 -2.84
CA ASN A 238 6.71 13.22 -1.45
C ASN A 238 5.77 14.28 -0.89
N MET A 239 4.46 13.98 -0.82
CA MET A 239 3.38 14.92 -0.52
C MET A 239 2.46 14.48 0.63
N GLY A 240 2.81 13.44 1.37
CA GLY A 240 1.93 12.85 2.39
C GLY A 240 1.46 13.85 3.45
N ARG A 241 2.35 14.74 3.93
CA ARG A 241 1.99 15.79 4.91
C ARG A 241 1.10 16.87 4.30
N ALA A 242 1.40 17.33 3.09
CA ALA A 242 0.58 18.30 2.38
C ALA A 242 -0.84 17.76 2.11
N ILE A 243 -0.96 16.46 1.77
CA ILE A 243 -2.24 15.79 1.59
C ILE A 243 -3.02 15.73 2.93
N ALA A 244 -2.34 15.49 4.06
CA ALA A 244 -2.98 15.45 5.37
C ALA A 244 -3.53 16.81 5.83
N GLU A 245 -3.05 17.91 5.28
CA GLU A 245 -3.54 19.28 5.54
C GLU A 245 -4.72 19.69 4.64
N ILE A 246 -5.10 18.89 3.64
CA ILE A 246 -6.23 19.20 2.76
C ILE A 246 -7.54 19.16 3.57
N ALA A 247 -8.26 20.28 3.55
CA ALA A 247 -9.55 20.37 4.24
C ALA A 247 -10.52 19.29 3.76
N GLY A 248 -11.10 18.56 4.71
CA GLY A 248 -12.04 17.49 4.43
C GLY A 248 -11.39 16.10 4.27
N VAL A 249 -10.09 15.95 4.40
CA VAL A 249 -9.42 14.65 4.60
C VAL A 249 -9.46 14.31 6.09
N ASP A 250 -9.77 13.06 6.44
CA ASP A 250 -9.80 12.58 7.83
C ASP A 250 -8.62 11.65 8.14
N ALA A 251 -8.18 10.85 7.16
CA ALA A 251 -7.07 9.92 7.33
C ALA A 251 -6.25 9.77 6.04
N VAL A 252 -4.95 9.56 6.18
CA VAL A 252 -3.99 9.33 5.08
C VAL A 252 -3.18 8.08 5.36
N ILE A 253 -3.09 7.20 4.38
CA ILE A 253 -2.12 6.11 4.34
C ILE A 253 -1.05 6.50 3.34
N ALA A 254 0.20 6.69 3.81
CA ALA A 254 1.38 7.00 3.00
C ALA A 254 2.24 5.77 2.73
N GLY A 255 3.20 5.86 1.80
CA GLY A 255 4.09 4.77 1.39
C GLY A 255 5.30 5.23 0.59
N HIS A 256 5.69 4.47 -0.43
CA HIS A 256 6.70 4.80 -1.44
C HIS A 256 8.14 4.92 -0.94
N THR A 257 8.40 5.65 0.11
CA THR A 257 9.76 5.84 0.67
C THR A 257 10.19 4.74 1.63
N HIS A 258 9.37 3.72 1.83
CA HIS A 258 9.61 2.58 2.72
C HIS A 258 9.80 2.95 4.21
N GLY A 259 9.54 4.20 4.56
CA GLY A 259 9.64 4.69 5.93
C GLY A 259 8.55 4.09 6.84
N VAL A 260 8.80 4.12 8.14
CA VAL A 260 7.79 3.78 9.16
C VAL A 260 7.38 5.06 9.88
N PHE A 261 6.08 5.36 9.86
CA PHE A 261 5.52 6.48 10.59
C PHE A 261 4.15 6.11 11.17
N PRO A 262 3.90 6.45 12.44
CA PRO A 262 4.83 7.05 13.39
C PRO A 262 5.96 6.08 13.77
N PRO A 263 7.14 6.59 14.15
CA PRO A 263 8.27 5.74 14.55
C PRO A 263 8.05 5.08 15.91
N ASP A 264 7.23 5.71 16.75
CA ASP A 264 6.94 5.29 18.11
C ASP A 264 5.44 5.01 18.31
N MET A 265 5.10 4.50 19.49
CA MET A 265 3.73 4.13 19.85
C MET A 265 2.81 5.34 19.93
N GLY A 266 1.86 5.41 18.98
CA GLY A 266 0.73 6.33 19.02
C GLY A 266 1.06 7.77 18.61
N HIS A 267 0.58 8.17 17.42
CA HIS A 267 0.64 9.54 16.94
C HIS A 267 -0.76 10.12 16.82
N ARG A 268 -0.95 11.28 17.42
CA ARG A 268 -2.18 12.08 17.27
C ARG A 268 -1.87 13.32 16.45
N PRO A 269 -2.61 13.56 15.37
CA PRO A 269 -2.37 14.71 14.54
C PRO A 269 -2.70 16.02 15.27
N PRO A 270 -2.08 17.15 14.88
CA PRO A 270 -2.52 18.48 15.29
C PRO A 270 -3.99 18.73 14.90
N PRO A 271 -4.71 19.61 15.61
CA PRO A 271 -6.06 20.02 15.20
C PRO A 271 -6.08 20.53 13.76
N GLY A 272 -7.06 20.09 12.99
CA GLY A 272 -7.24 20.51 11.59
C GLY A 272 -6.39 19.73 10.57
N THR A 273 -5.57 18.78 11.03
CA THR A 273 -4.76 17.91 10.16
C THR A 273 -5.28 16.48 10.22
N ALA A 274 -5.33 15.78 9.10
CA ALA A 274 -5.71 14.37 9.05
C ALA A 274 -4.66 13.49 9.74
N VAL A 275 -5.13 12.40 10.37
CA VAL A 275 -4.22 11.38 10.90
C VAL A 275 -3.50 10.66 9.76
N LEU A 276 -2.19 10.39 9.92
CA LEU A 276 -1.35 9.80 8.91
C LEU A 276 -0.59 8.59 9.44
N VAL A 277 -0.49 7.52 8.63
CA VAL A 277 0.34 6.35 8.87
C VAL A 277 1.15 5.98 7.62
N GLN A 278 2.39 5.53 7.80
CA GLN A 278 3.22 4.91 6.77
C GLN A 278 3.78 3.59 7.34
N PRO A 279 3.36 2.42 6.82
CA PRO A 279 3.62 1.12 7.46
C PRO A 279 4.94 0.45 7.05
N GLY A 280 5.90 1.19 6.51
CA GLY A 280 7.14 0.60 6.00
C GLY A 280 6.92 -0.16 4.70
N CYS A 281 7.72 -1.21 4.47
CA CYS A 281 7.65 -2.01 3.25
C CYS A 281 7.74 -3.51 3.53
N HIS A 282 7.53 -4.33 2.49
CA HIS A 282 7.68 -5.79 2.49
C HIS A 282 6.80 -6.51 3.53
N GLY A 283 5.79 -5.84 4.07
CA GLY A 283 4.99 -6.35 5.18
C GLY A 283 5.73 -6.37 6.50
N SER A 284 6.66 -5.45 6.73
CA SER A 284 7.41 -5.29 7.98
C SER A 284 6.55 -4.76 9.12
N HIS A 285 5.53 -3.96 8.80
CA HIS A 285 4.58 -3.40 9.77
C HIS A 285 3.16 -3.42 9.21
N LEU A 286 2.19 -3.45 10.12
CA LEU A 286 0.79 -3.17 9.83
C LEU A 286 0.48 -1.75 10.30
N GLY A 287 0.10 -0.87 9.38
CA GLY A 287 -0.42 0.45 9.73
C GLY A 287 -1.78 0.30 10.40
N GLN A 288 -2.01 1.06 11.45
CA GLN A 288 -3.28 1.10 12.15
C GLN A 288 -3.65 2.54 12.46
N ILE A 289 -4.87 2.92 12.10
CA ILE A 289 -5.48 4.20 12.46
C ILE A 289 -6.76 3.88 13.23
N ASP A 290 -6.87 4.39 14.45
CA ASP A 290 -8.06 4.29 15.28
C ASP A 290 -8.79 5.64 15.28
N LEU A 291 -10.04 5.65 14.82
CA LEU A 291 -10.91 6.80 14.75
C LEU A 291 -12.07 6.66 15.74
N VAL A 292 -12.37 7.73 16.46
CA VAL A 292 -13.59 7.86 17.23
C VAL A 292 -14.53 8.81 16.50
N LEU A 293 -15.69 8.31 16.11
CA LEU A 293 -16.69 9.05 15.38
C LEU A 293 -17.86 9.41 16.28
N ARG A 294 -18.36 10.63 16.17
CA ARG A 294 -19.61 11.08 16.79
C ARG A 294 -20.54 11.66 15.76
N ARG A 295 -21.83 11.50 15.98
CA ARG A 295 -22.85 12.12 15.15
C ARG A 295 -22.96 13.60 15.51
N GLY A 296 -22.84 14.49 14.52
CA GLY A 296 -22.99 15.93 14.71
C GLY A 296 -24.42 16.27 15.18
N SER A 297 -24.54 17.31 16.00
CA SER A 297 -25.83 17.89 16.40
C SER A 297 -26.22 18.96 15.38
N GLY A 298 -27.46 18.91 14.87
CA GLY A 298 -28.00 19.91 13.95
C GLY A 298 -28.61 19.33 12.67
N THR A 299 -28.92 20.17 11.68
CA THR A 299 -29.56 19.79 10.43
C THR A 299 -28.75 18.87 9.53
N ALA A 300 -27.44 18.79 9.75
CA ALA A 300 -26.53 17.85 9.08
C ALA A 300 -26.08 16.77 10.08
N GLU A 301 -26.88 15.71 10.25
CA GLU A 301 -26.57 14.54 11.10
C GLU A 301 -25.45 13.66 10.52
N ARG A 302 -24.30 14.26 10.15
CA ARG A 302 -23.15 13.51 9.62
C ARG A 302 -22.24 13.04 10.75
N TRP A 303 -21.61 11.88 10.52
CA TRP A 303 -20.55 11.41 11.40
C TRP A 303 -19.29 12.27 11.21
N GLN A 304 -18.65 12.58 12.33
CA GLN A 304 -17.43 13.40 12.37
C GLN A 304 -16.37 12.70 13.22
N VAL A 305 -15.11 12.78 12.80
CA VAL A 305 -13.97 12.31 13.57
C VAL A 305 -13.74 13.25 14.74
N THR A 306 -13.83 12.75 15.96
CA THR A 306 -13.60 13.51 17.21
C THR A 306 -12.25 13.18 17.85
N SER A 307 -11.69 12.03 17.51
CA SER A 307 -10.35 11.62 17.94
C SER A 307 -9.76 10.70 16.88
N ALA A 308 -8.46 10.82 16.65
CA ALA A 308 -7.70 9.98 15.74
C ALA A 308 -6.33 9.67 16.33
N GLU A 309 -5.88 8.42 16.15
CA GLU A 309 -4.55 7.98 16.56
C GLU A 309 -4.01 6.98 15.55
N ALA A 310 -2.72 7.11 15.18
CA ALA A 310 -2.04 6.20 14.27
C ALA A 310 -0.89 5.49 14.97
N ARG A 311 -0.62 4.26 14.54
CA ARG A 311 0.56 3.48 14.92
C ARG A 311 0.97 2.53 13.80
N ALA A 312 2.25 2.15 13.76
CA ALA A 312 2.78 1.11 12.90
C ALA A 312 3.16 -0.10 13.78
N VAL A 313 2.45 -1.22 13.61
CA VAL A 313 2.63 -2.43 14.44
C VAL A 313 3.61 -3.36 13.73
N PRO A 314 4.78 -3.69 14.33
CA PRO A 314 5.78 -4.55 13.70
C PRO A 314 5.25 -5.96 13.42
N ALA A 315 5.62 -6.55 12.29
CA ALA A 315 5.28 -7.93 11.93
C ALA A 315 5.79 -8.95 12.97
N THR A 316 6.86 -8.62 13.69
CA THR A 316 7.43 -9.44 14.76
C THR A 316 6.50 -9.59 15.97
N GLU A 317 5.51 -8.71 16.13
CA GLU A 317 4.47 -8.81 17.16
C GLU A 317 3.32 -9.75 16.73
N ALA A 318 3.39 -10.30 15.51
CA ALA A 318 2.36 -11.22 15.03
C ALA A 318 2.28 -12.47 15.91
N PRO A 319 1.06 -12.93 16.24
CA PRO A 319 0.89 -14.14 17.02
C PRO A 319 1.48 -15.36 16.30
N ALA A 320 1.98 -16.33 17.07
CA ALA A 320 2.67 -17.51 16.53
C ALA A 320 1.86 -18.30 15.48
N ASN A 321 0.54 -18.17 15.49
CA ASN A 321 -0.38 -18.81 14.55
C ASN A 321 -0.68 -17.97 13.28
N ALA A 322 0.00 -16.84 13.05
CA ALA A 322 -0.25 -15.93 11.94
C ALA A 322 -0.29 -16.65 10.57
N ARG A 323 0.64 -17.59 10.34
CA ARG A 323 0.68 -18.40 9.11
C ARG A 323 -0.51 -19.33 8.96
N GLU A 324 -0.96 -19.94 10.05
CA GLU A 324 -2.15 -20.79 10.03
C GLU A 324 -3.41 -19.95 9.80
N THR A 325 -3.41 -18.73 10.28
CA THR A 325 -4.46 -17.76 10.01
C THR A 325 -4.58 -17.46 8.51
N LEU A 326 -3.49 -17.14 7.83
CA LEU A 326 -3.50 -16.97 6.37
C LEU A 326 -3.96 -18.26 5.66
N ARG A 327 -3.42 -19.41 6.04
CA ARG A 327 -3.82 -20.71 5.48
C ARG A 327 -5.32 -20.98 5.65
N ARG A 328 -5.88 -20.66 6.80
CA ARG A 328 -7.33 -20.81 7.08
C ARG A 328 -8.15 -19.88 6.19
N ARG A 329 -7.75 -18.63 6.02
CA ARG A 329 -8.41 -17.66 5.12
C ARG A 329 -8.37 -18.10 3.67
N LEU A 330 -7.33 -18.80 3.26
CA LEU A 330 -7.15 -19.33 1.91
C LEU A 330 -7.77 -20.71 1.70
N ARG A 331 -8.37 -21.34 2.73
CA ARG A 331 -9.03 -22.68 2.59
C ARG A 331 -10.19 -22.68 1.61
N GLY A 332 -10.89 -21.56 1.46
CA GLY A 332 -11.95 -21.38 0.47
C GLY A 332 -11.46 -21.24 -0.98
N LEU A 333 -10.13 -21.29 -1.20
CA LEU A 333 -9.46 -21.22 -2.50
C LEU A 333 -8.53 -22.45 -2.63
N PRO A 334 -9.06 -23.70 -2.77
CA PRO A 334 -8.26 -24.92 -2.70
C PRO A 334 -7.11 -24.94 -3.72
N ASP A 335 -7.35 -24.45 -4.93
CA ASP A 335 -6.32 -24.36 -5.96
C ASP A 335 -5.23 -23.36 -5.60
N PHE A 336 -5.54 -22.30 -4.84
CA PHE A 336 -4.58 -21.27 -4.46
C PHE A 336 -3.45 -21.81 -3.57
N ARG A 337 -3.71 -22.75 -2.66
CA ARG A 337 -2.66 -23.38 -1.84
C ARG A 337 -1.65 -24.14 -2.69
N ALA A 338 -2.16 -24.91 -3.67
CA ALA A 338 -1.31 -25.63 -4.61
C ALA A 338 -0.53 -24.65 -5.50
N GLN A 339 -1.16 -23.58 -5.97
CA GLN A 339 -0.57 -22.52 -6.75
C GLN A 339 0.50 -21.75 -5.96
N LEU A 340 0.23 -21.40 -4.71
CA LEU A 340 1.19 -20.74 -3.82
C LEU A 340 2.42 -21.61 -3.56
N ALA A 341 2.21 -22.91 -3.27
CA ALA A 341 3.30 -23.86 -3.10
C ALA A 341 4.10 -24.06 -4.40
N ARG A 342 3.42 -24.04 -5.56
CA ARG A 342 4.06 -24.06 -6.87
C ARG A 342 4.87 -22.78 -7.09
N GLY A 343 4.26 -21.61 -6.87
CA GLY A 343 4.91 -20.30 -7.00
C GLY A 343 6.16 -20.21 -6.12
N HIS A 344 6.06 -20.59 -4.85
CA HIS A 344 7.20 -20.63 -3.94
C HIS A 344 8.34 -21.54 -4.46
N ARG A 345 8.03 -22.72 -4.97
CA ARG A 345 9.05 -23.63 -5.53
C ARG A 345 9.67 -23.06 -6.82
N LEU A 346 8.87 -22.47 -7.69
CA LEU A 346 9.34 -21.86 -8.93
C LEU A 346 10.25 -20.67 -8.61
N THR A 347 9.83 -19.79 -7.71
CA THR A 347 10.62 -18.64 -7.27
C THR A 347 11.97 -19.05 -6.68
N ARG A 348 12.00 -20.09 -5.82
CA ARG A 348 13.25 -20.61 -5.29
C ARG A 348 14.18 -21.17 -6.39
N ARG A 349 13.62 -21.87 -7.38
CA ARG A 349 14.39 -22.35 -8.53
C ARG A 349 14.93 -21.20 -9.38
N TYR A 350 14.10 -20.17 -9.61
CA TYR A 350 14.48 -18.98 -10.34
C TYR A 350 15.63 -18.24 -9.62
N ALA A 351 15.49 -17.97 -8.35
CA ALA A 351 16.51 -17.31 -7.53
C ALA A 351 17.81 -18.11 -7.37
N ALA A 352 17.72 -19.45 -7.38
CA ALA A 352 18.86 -20.35 -7.28
C ALA A 352 19.55 -20.62 -8.63
N ARG A 353 19.07 -20.03 -9.74
CA ARG A 353 19.69 -20.23 -11.05
C ARG A 353 21.09 -19.61 -11.09
N VAL A 354 22.08 -20.41 -11.41
CA VAL A 354 23.44 -19.92 -11.65
C VAL A 354 23.45 -19.07 -12.92
N VAL A 355 23.77 -17.79 -12.79
CA VAL A 355 23.86 -16.82 -13.89
C VAL A 355 25.30 -16.52 -14.31
N GLY A 356 26.27 -16.88 -13.46
CA GLY A 356 27.70 -16.68 -13.72
C GLY A 356 28.57 -17.09 -12.53
N CYS A 357 29.87 -16.92 -12.67
CA CYS A 357 30.85 -17.15 -11.62
C CYS A 357 31.69 -15.88 -11.44
N SER A 358 32.03 -15.55 -10.21
CA SER A 358 32.96 -14.46 -9.88
C SER A 358 34.24 -15.04 -9.26
N ALA A 359 35.39 -14.53 -9.69
CA ALA A 359 36.68 -14.87 -9.10
C ALA A 359 36.96 -14.15 -7.75
N VAL A 360 36.13 -13.16 -7.41
CA VAL A 360 36.24 -12.36 -6.20
C VAL A 360 34.89 -12.35 -5.44
N ALA A 361 34.94 -12.09 -4.14
CA ALA A 361 33.74 -11.89 -3.38
C ALA A 361 32.99 -10.62 -3.84
N LEU A 362 31.70 -10.73 -4.09
CA LEU A 362 30.82 -9.61 -4.39
C LEU A 362 30.12 -9.22 -3.08
N GLU A 363 30.68 -8.23 -2.40
CA GLU A 363 30.15 -7.73 -1.13
C GLU A 363 29.96 -6.21 -1.19
N THR A 364 29.15 -5.66 -0.28
CA THR A 364 28.77 -4.23 -0.28
C THR A 364 29.11 -3.52 1.03
N TYR A 365 29.77 -4.18 1.98
CA TYR A 365 30.05 -3.62 3.32
C TYR A 365 30.74 -2.26 3.32
N PHE A 366 31.65 -2.06 2.38
CA PHE A 366 32.43 -0.82 2.28
C PHE A 366 32.01 0.06 1.11
N SER A 367 30.89 -0.22 0.45
CA SER A 367 30.44 0.49 -0.77
C SER A 367 30.31 2.01 -0.61
N LEU A 368 30.04 2.50 0.62
CA LEU A 368 29.98 3.93 0.95
C LEU A 368 31.34 4.58 1.20
N ARG A 369 32.43 3.81 1.29
CA ARG A 369 33.76 4.27 1.68
C ARG A 369 34.85 3.95 0.67
N ALA A 370 34.67 2.90 -0.13
CA ALA A 370 35.66 2.43 -1.07
C ALA A 370 34.99 1.76 -2.29
N PRO A 371 35.67 1.73 -3.45
CA PRO A 371 35.24 0.92 -4.57
C PRO A 371 35.07 -0.54 -4.15
N CYS A 372 33.97 -1.17 -4.54
CA CYS A 372 33.71 -2.58 -4.27
C CYS A 372 33.35 -3.33 -5.55
N ALA A 373 33.63 -4.64 -5.56
CA ALA A 373 33.41 -5.46 -6.74
C ALA A 373 31.93 -5.53 -7.17
N ALA A 374 30.98 -5.50 -6.23
CA ALA A 374 29.56 -5.49 -6.53
C ALA A 374 29.14 -4.21 -7.27
N THR A 375 29.58 -3.03 -6.79
CA THR A 375 29.30 -1.74 -7.41
C THR A 375 29.93 -1.65 -8.82
N GLN A 376 31.17 -2.13 -8.93
CA GLN A 376 31.88 -2.17 -10.22
C GLN A 376 31.17 -3.08 -11.24
N LEU A 377 30.74 -4.27 -10.81
CA LEU A 377 30.00 -5.20 -11.69
C LEU A 377 28.74 -4.55 -12.26
N ILE A 378 27.98 -3.79 -11.47
CA ILE A 378 26.78 -3.10 -11.96
C ILE A 378 27.14 -1.98 -12.91
N ALA A 379 28.16 -1.16 -12.60
CA ALA A 379 28.61 -0.12 -13.48
C ALA A 379 29.07 -0.68 -14.84
N ASP A 380 29.78 -1.81 -14.84
CA ASP A 380 30.22 -2.47 -16.06
C ASP A 380 29.04 -3.08 -16.84
N ALA A 381 28.05 -3.65 -16.18
CA ALA A 381 26.83 -4.16 -16.78
C ALA A 381 26.02 -3.03 -17.45
N GLN A 382 25.87 -1.89 -16.79
CA GLN A 382 25.21 -0.70 -17.35
C GLN A 382 25.93 -0.21 -18.59
N ARG A 383 27.26 -0.10 -18.54
CA ARG A 383 28.09 0.29 -19.71
C ARG A 383 27.90 -0.69 -20.85
N ALA A 384 27.97 -1.98 -20.59
CA ALA A 384 27.82 -3.02 -21.61
C ALA A 384 26.43 -2.98 -22.28
N ALA A 385 25.38 -2.72 -21.50
CA ALA A 385 24.00 -2.62 -21.99
C ALA A 385 23.80 -1.40 -22.91
N VAL A 386 24.41 -0.25 -22.57
CA VAL A 386 24.21 1.03 -23.27
C VAL A 386 25.20 1.20 -24.44
N ALA A 387 26.38 0.59 -24.37
CA ALA A 387 27.44 0.76 -25.40
C ALA A 387 26.97 0.54 -26.84
N PRO A 388 26.16 -0.48 -27.19
CA PRO A 388 25.68 -0.66 -28.57
C PRO A 388 24.77 0.48 -29.05
N VAL A 389 23.96 1.04 -28.15
CA VAL A 389 23.05 2.16 -28.46
C VAL A 389 23.83 3.43 -28.70
N ILE A 390 24.82 3.73 -27.86
CA ILE A 390 25.74 4.88 -28.01
C ILE A 390 26.58 4.74 -29.29
N ALA A 391 27.08 3.55 -29.57
CA ALA A 391 27.90 3.31 -30.75
C ALA A 391 27.12 3.48 -32.08
N ALA A 392 25.82 3.33 -32.07
CA ALA A 392 24.96 3.54 -33.23
C ALA A 392 24.74 5.03 -33.58
N ASP A 393 25.00 5.95 -32.62
CA ASP A 393 24.90 7.40 -32.84
C ASP A 393 26.30 7.99 -33.08
N PRO A 394 26.58 8.57 -34.27
CA PRO A 394 27.91 9.11 -34.63
C PRO A 394 28.41 10.25 -33.75
N GLU A 395 27.50 11.02 -33.12
CA GLU A 395 27.87 12.12 -32.23
C GLU A 395 28.19 11.57 -30.83
N LEU A 396 27.33 10.70 -30.30
CA LEU A 396 27.51 10.09 -28.98
C LEU A 396 28.70 9.13 -28.94
N ALA A 397 28.98 8.41 -30.04
CA ALA A 397 30.12 7.47 -30.15
C ALA A 397 31.50 8.12 -29.95
N ARG A 398 31.58 9.45 -30.08
CA ARG A 398 32.82 10.22 -29.86
C ARG A 398 33.02 10.59 -28.38
N LEU A 399 32.02 10.43 -27.55
CA LEU A 399 32.05 10.81 -26.13
C LEU A 399 32.49 9.61 -25.27
N PRO A 400 33.22 9.85 -24.18
CA PRO A 400 33.53 8.79 -23.24
C PRO A 400 32.26 8.30 -22.55
N LEU A 401 32.01 6.98 -22.58
CA LEU A 401 30.89 6.37 -21.88
C LEU A 401 31.24 6.17 -20.39
N LEU A 402 30.59 6.94 -19.54
CA LEU A 402 30.69 6.82 -18.09
C LEU A 402 29.45 6.13 -17.55
N SER A 403 29.63 5.32 -16.51
CA SER A 403 28.55 4.74 -15.72
C SER A 403 28.66 5.24 -14.28
N CYS A 404 27.53 5.66 -13.74
CA CYS A 404 27.41 6.05 -12.34
C CYS A 404 26.41 5.12 -11.66
N THR A 405 26.80 4.53 -10.54
CA THR A 405 25.93 3.71 -9.72
C THR A 405 25.97 4.19 -8.27
N THR A 406 24.83 4.15 -7.60
CA THR A 406 24.76 4.47 -6.17
C THR A 406 25.36 3.32 -5.36
N PRO A 407 26.06 3.62 -4.25
CA PRO A 407 26.52 2.59 -3.34
C PRO A 407 25.30 1.89 -2.70
N PHE A 408 25.38 0.57 -2.57
CA PHE A 408 24.36 -0.20 -1.88
C PHE A 408 24.44 0.01 -0.37
N LYS A 409 23.29 -0.09 0.31
CA LYS A 409 23.31 -0.23 1.76
C LYS A 409 24.10 -1.48 2.12
N ALA A 410 24.99 -1.34 3.09
CA ALA A 410 25.83 -2.46 3.56
C ALA A 410 24.94 -3.61 4.05
N GLY A 411 25.29 -4.81 3.64
CA GLY A 411 24.60 -6.05 4.01
C GLY A 411 25.01 -7.21 3.11
#